data_f9e49ec03c3817ec0f05051b8c2868f8
#
_entry.id   f9e49ec03c3817ec0f05051b8c2868f8
#
_cell.length_a   1.000
_cell.length_b   1.000
_cell.length_c   1.000
_cell.angle_alpha   90.00
_cell.angle_beta   90.00
_cell.angle_gamma   90.00
#
_symmetry.space_group_name_H-M   'P 1'
#
loop_
_entity.id
_entity.type
_entity.pdbx_description
1 polymer ?
#
loop_
_entity_poly.entity_id
_entity_poly.type
_entity_poly.pdbx_seq_one_letter_code
_entity_poly.pdbx_strand_id
1 'polypeptide(L)' 'MAEKLLRRPEVEARTGLSRSTIYAWMEREDFPQPVKLGTRLVAWRESDIAAWLESRETRAASPDG' A
#
# COMPACT_ATOMS: atom_id res chain seq x y z
N MET A 1 19.01 8.36 7.20
CA MET A 1 18.62 7.13 6.58
C MET A 1 17.67 7.35 5.46
N ALA A 2 17.95 6.76 4.34
CA ALA A 2 17.11 6.96 3.16
C ALA A 2 15.84 6.13 3.27
N GLU A 3 14.74 6.74 2.95
CA GLU A 3 13.48 6.05 2.87
C GLU A 3 13.40 5.30 1.56
N LYS A 4 13.06 4.03 1.61
CA LYS A 4 12.90 3.27 0.38
C LYS A 4 11.54 3.54 -0.21
N LEU A 5 11.51 3.73 -1.51
CA LEU A 5 10.27 3.96 -2.23
C LEU A 5 9.92 2.72 -3.02
N LEU A 6 8.65 2.37 -2.98
CA LEU A 6 8.14 1.18 -3.65
C LEU A 6 7.28 1.61 -4.81
N ARG A 7 7.53 1.01 -5.96
CA ARG A 7 6.68 1.22 -7.11
C ARG A 7 5.47 0.29 -7.00
N ARG A 8 4.46 0.57 -7.81
CA ARG A 8 3.21 -0.17 -7.70
C ARG A 8 3.38 -1.69 -7.75
N PRO A 9 4.17 -2.24 -8.66
CA PRO A 9 4.31 -3.71 -8.66
C PRO A 9 4.85 -4.24 -7.35
N GLU A 10 5.75 -3.53 -6.73
CA GLU A 10 6.27 -3.96 -5.44
C GLU A 10 5.23 -3.86 -4.35
N VAL A 11 4.43 -2.80 -4.41
CA VAL A 11 3.35 -2.65 -3.43
C VAL A 11 2.35 -3.78 -3.59
N GLU A 12 2.03 -4.13 -4.83
CA GLU A 12 1.15 -5.27 -5.06
C GLU A 12 1.72 -6.55 -4.46
N ALA A 13 3.02 -6.75 -4.65
CA ALA A 13 3.63 -7.96 -4.12
C ALA A 13 3.61 -8.00 -2.60
N ARG A 14 3.81 -6.87 -1.97
CA ARG A 14 3.86 -6.83 -0.51
C ARG A 14 2.50 -6.91 0.13
N THR A 15 1.48 -6.40 -0.52
CA THR A 15 0.15 -6.37 0.06
C THR A 15 -0.75 -7.48 -0.46
N GLY A 16 -0.40 -8.05 -1.60
CA GLY A 16 -1.27 -9.03 -2.21
C GLY A 16 -2.49 -8.45 -2.88
N LEU A 17 -2.54 -7.12 -3.00
CA LEU A 17 -3.69 -6.47 -3.61
C LEU A 17 -3.44 -6.27 -5.09
N SER A 18 -4.53 -6.28 -5.85
CA SER A 18 -4.45 -6.00 -7.27
C SER A 18 -4.35 -4.50 -7.50
N ARG A 19 -3.95 -4.14 -8.71
CA ARG A 19 -3.83 -2.74 -9.07
C ARG A 19 -5.17 -2.01 -8.87
N SER A 20 -6.24 -2.59 -9.35
CA SER A 20 -7.52 -1.90 -9.25
C SER A 20 -7.97 -1.76 -7.80
N THR A 21 -7.66 -2.76 -6.97
CA THR A 21 -8.01 -2.64 -5.56
C THR A 21 -7.22 -1.52 -4.90
N ILE A 22 -5.93 -1.41 -5.22
CA ILE A 22 -5.11 -0.36 -4.65
C ILE A 22 -5.70 1.00 -4.99
N TYR A 23 -6.04 1.22 -6.25
CA TYR A 23 -6.55 2.53 -6.64
C TYR A 23 -7.93 2.79 -6.08
N ALA A 24 -8.77 1.77 -6.01
CA ALA A 24 -10.09 1.95 -5.43
C ALA A 24 -9.99 2.33 -3.96
N TRP A 25 -9.08 1.68 -3.24
CA TRP A 25 -8.94 1.95 -1.81
C TRP A 25 -8.28 3.31 -1.58
N MET A 26 -7.42 3.74 -2.48
CA MET A 26 -6.86 5.07 -2.38
C MET A 26 -7.94 6.13 -2.48
N GLU A 27 -8.88 5.91 -3.36
CA GLU A 27 -9.98 6.87 -3.51
C GLU A 27 -10.84 6.95 -2.26
N ARG A 28 -10.98 5.85 -1.55
CA ARG A 28 -11.73 5.85 -0.31
C ARG A 28 -10.85 6.26 0.87
N GLU A 29 -9.60 6.58 0.60
CA GLU A 29 -8.65 6.93 1.65
C GLU A 29 -8.43 5.79 2.64
N ASP A 30 -8.54 4.57 2.14
CA ASP A 30 -8.28 3.38 2.93
C ASP A 30 -6.92 2.80 2.66
N PHE A 31 -6.10 3.50 1.90
CA PHE A 31 -4.77 3.02 1.52
C PHE A 31 -3.82 4.21 1.54
N PRO A 32 -2.56 3.98 1.85
CA PRO A 32 -1.62 5.11 1.88
C PRO A 32 -1.53 5.81 0.54
N GLN A 33 -1.42 7.11 0.58
CA GLN A 33 -1.30 7.90 -0.62
C GLN A 33 0.14 7.86 -1.11
N PRO A 34 0.34 7.78 -2.42
CA PRO A 34 1.69 7.71 -2.95
C PRO A 34 2.38 9.07 -2.92
N VAL A 35 3.70 9.01 -2.99
CA VAL A 35 4.51 10.19 -3.20
C VAL A 35 4.60 10.42 -4.69
N LYS A 36 4.33 11.65 -5.11
CA LYS A 36 4.39 11.96 -6.51
C LYS A 36 5.83 12.32 -6.89
N LEU A 37 6.41 11.53 -7.75
CA LEU A 37 7.79 11.75 -8.17
C LEU A 37 7.87 12.53 -9.47
N GLY A 38 6.79 12.57 -10.21
CA GLY A 38 6.75 13.28 -11.47
C GLY A 38 5.33 13.34 -11.95
N THR A 39 5.14 13.76 -13.19
CA THR A 39 3.80 13.92 -13.71
C THR A 39 3.01 12.61 -13.65
N ARG A 40 3.69 11.51 -14.01
CA ARG A 40 3.01 10.22 -14.04
C ARG A 40 3.75 9.17 -13.24
N LEU A 41 4.64 9.60 -12.38
CA LEU A 41 5.50 8.69 -11.67
C LEU A 41 5.19 8.82 -10.18
N VAL A 42 4.69 7.76 -9.59
CA VAL A 42 4.38 7.75 -8.17
C VAL A 42 5.04 6.54 -7.54
N ALA A 43 5.25 6.65 -6.24
CA ALA A 43 5.80 5.55 -5.45
C ALA A 43 5.29 5.73 -4.04
N TRP A 44 5.33 4.65 -3.29
CA TRP A 44 4.90 4.67 -1.89
C TRP A 44 6.12 4.53 -1.00
N ARG A 45 6.11 5.21 0.13
CA ARG A 45 7.14 5.01 1.12
C ARG A 45 6.99 3.62 1.71
N GLU A 46 8.11 2.91 1.80
CA GLU A 46 8.06 1.58 2.40
C GLU A 46 7.50 1.64 3.80
N SER A 47 7.87 2.68 4.56
CA SER A 47 7.38 2.81 5.93
C SER A 47 5.86 3.00 5.96
N ASP A 48 5.32 3.71 4.97
CA ASP A 48 3.86 3.88 4.94
C ASP A 48 3.17 2.56 4.67
N ILE A 49 3.71 1.77 3.75
CA ILE A 49 3.12 0.48 3.45
C ILE A 49 3.25 -0.45 4.65
N ALA A 50 4.41 -0.43 5.31
CA ALA A 50 4.59 -1.28 6.47
C ALA A 50 3.64 -0.90 7.59
N ALA A 51 3.48 0.40 7.82
CA ALA A 51 2.57 0.86 8.87
C ALA A 51 1.13 0.49 8.54
N TRP A 52 0.77 0.60 7.26
CA TRP A 52 -0.58 0.25 6.87
C TRP A 52 -0.85 -1.23 7.09
N LEU A 53 0.13 -2.06 6.73
CA LEU A 53 -0.03 -3.50 6.93
C LEU A 53 -0.14 -3.81 8.42
N GLU A 54 0.64 -3.13 9.23
CA GLU A 54 0.57 -3.34 10.68
C GLU A 54 -0.75 -2.90 11.25
N SER A 55 -1.34 -1.87 10.66
CA SER A 55 -2.62 -1.37 11.15
C SER A 55 -3.77 -2.26 10.74
N ARG A 56 -3.57 -3.16 9.78
CA ARG A 56 -4.61 -4.11 9.45
C ARG A 56 -4.77 -5.07 10.59
N GLU A 57 -5.97 -5.24 11.01
CA GLU A 57 -6.23 -6.12 12.13
C GLU A 57 -5.88 -7.55 11.78
N THR A 58 -5.11 -8.17 12.65
CA THR A 58 -4.81 -9.57 12.47
C THR A 58 -6.04 -10.36 12.83
N ARG A 59 -6.62 -11.00 11.87
CA ARG A 59 -7.83 -11.77 12.09
C ARG A 59 -7.52 -13.24 11.93
N ALA A 60 -6.44 -13.66 12.56
CA ALA A 60 -6.02 -15.05 12.42
C ALA A 60 -7.14 -16.00 12.81
N ALA A 61 -7.93 -15.63 13.77
CA ALA A 61 -9.04 -16.46 14.19
C ALA A 61 -10.29 -16.21 13.36
N SER A 62 -10.24 -15.28 12.45
CA SER A 62 -11.42 -14.94 11.69
C SER A 62 -11.67 -16.00 10.63
N PRO A 63 -12.83 -16.58 10.62
CA PRO A 63 -13.10 -17.64 9.64
C PRO A 63 -13.31 -17.11 8.24
N ASP A 64 -13.63 -15.88 8.12
CA ASP A 64 -13.83 -15.31 6.80
C ASP A 64 -12.57 -14.65 6.31
N GLY A 65 -11.51 -14.91 7.02
CA GLY A 65 -10.20 -14.36 6.76
C GLY A 65 -9.92 -14.18 5.34
#